data_c8b2d29de4614e189138ef0171b3fefd
#
_entry.id   c8b2d29de4614e189138ef0171b3fefd
#
_cell.length_a   1.000
_cell.length_b   1.000
_cell.length_c   1.000
_cell.angle_alpha   90.00
_cell.angle_beta   90.00
_cell.angle_gamma   90.00
#
_symmetry.space_group_name_H-M   'P 1'
#
loop_
_entity.id
_entity.type
_entity.pdbx_description
1 polymer ?
#
loop_
_entity_poly.entity_id
_entity_poly.type
_entity_poly.pdbx_seq_one_letter_code
_entity_poly.pdbx_strand_id
1 'polypeptide(L)'
;SNLIGNIGDPVLDFINNDKKYSIIELSSFQLDKMRFNKLDFGILLNIEEDHLDYHGNFESYKSSKEKILSSKNNISAEMNPYKLFEWITKTKAKKIELKNLPFRFQEISDKIINDSKSTNFHSLSYALTQAKKIFSSEYILITCGDPKKEKYREIYLEGPEKIFIFGKHSNEINKCIINTNKQIFKSLEDIFDSLEIEKK
;
A
#
# COMPACT_ATOMS: atom_id res chain seq x y z
N SER A 1 13.90 -10.69 -16.30
CA SER A 1 13.91 -10.70 -14.83
C SER A 1 12.78 -11.57 -14.29
N ASN A 2 12.96 -12.08 -13.09
CA ASN A 2 11.90 -12.70 -12.30
C ASN A 2 11.38 -11.67 -11.28
N LEU A 3 10.11 -11.76 -10.90
CA LEU A 3 9.52 -11.03 -9.78
C LEU A 3 9.07 -12.08 -8.75
N ILE A 4 9.68 -12.09 -7.58
CA ILE A 4 9.57 -13.17 -6.60
C ILE A 4 9.59 -12.63 -5.17
N GLY A 5 9.29 -13.47 -4.20
CA GLY A 5 9.40 -13.16 -2.78
C GLY A 5 8.06 -12.95 -2.10
N ASN A 6 7.84 -11.78 -1.51
CA ASN A 6 6.57 -11.45 -0.84
C ASN A 6 5.43 -11.21 -1.86
N ILE A 7 5.79 -10.89 -3.10
CA ILE A 7 4.91 -10.82 -4.26
C ILE A 7 5.42 -11.81 -5.30
N GLY A 8 4.51 -12.43 -6.05
CA GLY A 8 4.83 -13.43 -7.08
C GLY A 8 5.15 -14.80 -6.48
N ASP A 9 6.12 -15.46 -7.06
CA ASP A 9 6.45 -16.84 -6.71
C ASP A 9 7.49 -16.92 -5.57
N PRO A 10 7.58 -18.04 -4.84
CA PRO A 10 8.58 -18.22 -3.80
C PRO A 10 10.01 -18.15 -4.33
N VAL A 11 10.92 -17.51 -3.58
CA VAL A 11 12.33 -17.36 -3.99
C VAL A 11 13.01 -18.69 -4.28
N LEU A 12 12.67 -19.74 -3.52
CA LEU A 12 13.29 -21.07 -3.64
C LEU A 12 13.01 -21.73 -4.99
N ASP A 13 11.93 -21.40 -5.67
CA ASP A 13 11.58 -21.95 -6.97
C ASP A 13 12.49 -21.44 -8.10
N PHE A 14 13.28 -20.40 -7.81
CA PHE A 14 14.13 -19.71 -8.77
C PHE A 14 15.64 -19.80 -8.47
N ILE A 15 16.08 -20.74 -7.64
CA ILE A 15 17.50 -20.89 -7.28
C ILE A 15 18.36 -21.14 -8.52
N ASN A 16 17.86 -21.92 -9.48
CA ASN A 16 18.56 -22.33 -10.69
C ASN A 16 17.92 -21.73 -11.95
N ASN A 17 17.65 -20.43 -11.96
CA ASN A 17 17.07 -19.78 -13.12
C ASN A 17 18.15 -19.13 -14.01
N ASP A 18 17.82 -18.96 -15.29
CA ASP A 18 18.69 -18.38 -16.33
C ASP A 18 18.57 -16.86 -16.49
N LYS A 19 17.73 -16.20 -15.70
CA LYS A 19 17.49 -14.76 -15.83
C LYS A 19 18.61 -13.94 -15.22
N LYS A 20 19.03 -12.92 -15.93
CA LYS A 20 20.10 -12.01 -15.49
C LYS A 20 19.79 -11.28 -14.18
N TYR A 21 18.50 -11.00 -13.91
CA TYR A 21 18.06 -10.31 -12.71
C TYR A 21 16.85 -11.03 -12.09
N SER A 22 16.85 -11.11 -10.77
CA SER A 22 15.66 -11.44 -9.97
C SER A 22 15.34 -10.23 -9.09
N ILE A 23 14.11 -9.73 -9.19
CA ILE A 23 13.57 -8.66 -8.34
C ILE A 23 12.84 -9.33 -7.22
N ILE A 24 13.31 -9.13 -5.99
CA ILE A 24 12.80 -9.80 -4.80
C ILE A 24 12.13 -8.75 -3.91
N GLU A 25 10.83 -8.83 -3.73
CA GLU A 25 10.17 -8.08 -2.68
C GLU A 25 10.34 -8.80 -1.35
N LEU A 26 10.85 -8.11 -0.34
CA LEU A 26 11.05 -8.64 1.00
C LEU A 26 10.19 -7.89 2.01
N SER A 27 9.38 -8.63 2.74
CA SER A 27 8.63 -8.10 3.89
C SER A 27 9.57 -7.84 5.08
N SER A 28 9.12 -7.01 6.04
CA SER A 28 9.83 -6.79 7.29
C SER A 28 10.03 -8.08 8.09
N PHE A 29 9.08 -9.02 8.00
CA PHE A 29 9.17 -10.34 8.65
C PHE A 29 10.29 -11.20 8.08
N GLN A 30 10.46 -11.21 6.76
CA GLN A 30 11.52 -11.93 6.08
C GLN A 30 12.88 -11.31 6.39
N LEU A 31 12.96 -9.97 6.34
CA LEU A 31 14.18 -9.24 6.67
C LEU A 31 14.56 -9.41 8.15
N ASP A 32 13.58 -9.44 9.07
CA ASP A 32 13.82 -9.72 10.48
C ASP A 32 14.54 -11.05 10.70
N LYS A 33 14.12 -12.09 10.00
CA LYS A 33 14.72 -13.44 10.07
C LYS A 33 16.00 -13.59 9.25
N MET A 34 16.33 -12.63 8.40
CA MET A 34 17.53 -12.70 7.58
C MET A 34 18.79 -12.53 8.44
N ARG A 35 19.65 -13.57 8.45
CA ARG A 35 20.93 -13.56 9.16
C ARG A 35 22.06 -12.93 8.35
N PHE A 36 22.03 -13.14 7.04
CA PHE A 36 23.05 -12.65 6.11
C PHE A 36 22.37 -12.05 4.88
N ASN A 37 22.76 -10.84 4.51
CA ASN A 37 22.32 -10.21 3.27
C ASN A 37 23.43 -10.39 2.20
N LYS A 38 23.17 -11.21 1.20
CA LYS A 38 24.05 -11.45 0.05
C LYS A 38 23.47 -10.90 -1.25
N LEU A 39 22.49 -10.01 -1.19
CA LEU A 39 21.91 -9.40 -2.36
C LEU A 39 22.89 -8.42 -3.01
N ASP A 40 22.92 -8.41 -4.35
CA ASP A 40 23.75 -7.47 -5.09
C ASP A 40 23.25 -6.03 -4.95
N PHE A 41 21.94 -5.84 -4.89
CA PHE A 41 21.28 -4.54 -4.77
C PHE A 41 20.23 -4.57 -3.68
N GLY A 42 20.24 -3.56 -2.80
CA GLY A 42 19.22 -3.31 -1.80
C GLY A 42 18.53 -1.97 -2.06
N ILE A 43 17.22 -1.98 -2.16
CA ILE A 43 16.41 -0.78 -2.38
C ILE A 43 15.43 -0.64 -1.24
N LEU A 44 15.51 0.47 -0.52
CA LEU A 44 14.57 0.87 0.51
C LEU A 44 13.81 2.10 0.01
N LEU A 45 12.53 1.93 -0.34
CA LEU A 45 11.74 3.01 -0.93
C LEU A 45 11.34 4.04 0.13
N ASN A 46 10.46 3.63 1.04
CA ASN A 46 9.99 4.42 2.18
C ASN A 46 9.68 3.51 3.36
N ILE A 47 9.63 4.07 4.54
CA ILE A 47 9.22 3.36 5.75
C ILE A 47 8.13 4.19 6.42
N GLU A 48 6.97 3.58 6.61
CA GLU A 48 5.86 4.10 7.39
C GLU A 48 5.47 3.09 8.45
N GLU A 49 4.89 3.54 9.53
CA GLU A 49 4.53 2.70 10.66
C GLU A 49 3.53 1.61 10.27
N ASP A 50 3.94 0.34 10.42
CA ASP A 50 3.10 -0.84 10.17
C ASP A 50 3.63 -2.02 11.00
N HIS A 51 2.85 -3.10 11.12
CA HIS A 51 3.25 -4.36 11.77
C HIS A 51 3.87 -4.25 13.17
N LEU A 52 3.46 -3.23 13.95
CA LEU A 52 3.96 -3.03 15.32
C LEU A 52 3.53 -4.14 16.30
N ASP A 53 2.51 -4.90 15.93
CA ASP A 53 2.07 -6.10 16.64
C ASP A 53 3.15 -7.21 16.62
N TYR A 54 3.90 -7.31 15.56
CA TYR A 54 5.02 -8.23 15.46
C TYR A 54 6.33 -7.61 15.98
N HIS A 55 6.66 -6.40 15.54
CA HIS A 55 7.94 -5.76 15.83
C HIS A 55 8.01 -5.07 17.21
N GLY A 56 6.87 -4.89 17.88
CA GLY A 56 6.77 -4.23 19.17
C GLY A 56 6.75 -2.69 19.08
N ASN A 57 7.65 -2.09 18.33
CA ASN A 57 7.75 -0.64 18.14
C ASN A 57 8.29 -0.28 16.74
N PHE A 58 8.19 1.02 16.39
CA PHE A 58 8.62 1.52 15.09
C PHE A 58 10.13 1.35 14.84
N GLU A 59 10.97 1.55 15.85
CA GLU A 59 12.43 1.42 15.70
C GLU A 59 12.84 -0.02 15.34
N SER A 60 12.22 -1.01 15.98
CA SER A 60 12.45 -2.43 15.65
C SER A 60 11.98 -2.78 14.24
N TYR A 61 10.81 -2.26 13.84
CA TYR A 61 10.28 -2.42 12.48
C TYR A 61 11.22 -1.78 11.45
N LYS A 62 11.64 -0.53 11.69
CA LYS A 62 12.57 0.21 10.84
C LYS A 62 13.91 -0.51 10.72
N SER A 63 14.50 -0.91 11.84
CA SER A 63 15.76 -1.67 11.86
C SER A 63 15.68 -2.96 11.06
N SER A 64 14.57 -3.68 11.14
CA SER A 64 14.35 -4.89 10.32
C SER A 64 14.33 -4.57 8.84
N LYS A 65 13.66 -3.50 8.41
CA LYS A 65 13.64 -3.07 7.00
C LYS A 65 15.00 -2.56 6.51
N GLU A 66 15.72 -1.84 7.35
CA GLU A 66 17.04 -1.29 7.01
C GLU A 66 18.11 -2.37 6.78
N LYS A 67 17.89 -3.63 7.20
CA LYS A 67 18.78 -4.75 6.86
C LYS A 67 18.99 -4.91 5.35
N ILE A 68 18.04 -4.45 4.51
CA ILE A 68 18.21 -4.45 3.05
C ILE A 68 19.37 -3.56 2.60
N LEU A 69 19.69 -2.51 3.36
CA LEU A 69 20.77 -1.58 3.06
C LEU A 69 22.18 -2.14 3.35
N SER A 70 22.27 -3.35 3.92
CA SER A 70 23.55 -4.09 4.01
C SER A 70 23.88 -4.88 2.76
N SER A 71 23.11 -4.75 1.68
CA SER A 71 23.41 -5.31 0.36
C SER A 71 24.70 -4.72 -0.22
N LYS A 72 25.30 -5.40 -1.20
CA LYS A 72 26.56 -4.98 -1.84
C LYS A 72 26.49 -3.57 -2.43
N ASN A 73 25.36 -3.23 -3.06
CA ASN A 73 25.02 -1.88 -3.49
C ASN A 73 23.66 -1.52 -2.91
N ASN A 74 23.49 -0.32 -2.39
CA ASN A 74 22.22 0.04 -1.78
C ASN A 74 21.82 1.49 -2.07
N ILE A 75 20.53 1.76 -2.04
CA ILE A 75 19.93 3.07 -2.19
C ILE A 75 18.67 3.17 -1.36
N SER A 76 18.40 4.34 -0.80
CA SER A 76 17.18 4.64 -0.05
C SER A 76 16.48 5.87 -0.59
N ALA A 77 15.17 5.95 -0.36
CA ALA A 77 14.31 7.09 -0.72
C ALA A 77 14.26 7.45 -2.22
N GLU A 78 14.75 6.59 -3.13
CA GLU A 78 14.58 6.77 -4.56
C GLU A 78 13.37 5.96 -5.05
N MET A 79 12.34 6.65 -5.49
CA MET A 79 11.08 6.04 -5.92
C MET A 79 10.86 6.08 -7.43
N ASN A 80 11.76 6.72 -8.18
CA ASN A 80 11.64 6.78 -9.64
C ASN A 80 12.12 5.47 -10.27
N PRO A 81 11.24 4.67 -10.88
CA PRO A 81 11.59 3.35 -11.42
C PRO A 81 12.61 3.42 -12.57
N TYR A 82 12.62 4.51 -13.33
CA TYR A 82 13.61 4.69 -14.41
C TYR A 82 15.01 4.90 -13.84
N LYS A 83 15.14 5.73 -12.80
CA LYS A 83 16.42 5.94 -12.12
C LYS A 83 16.91 4.65 -11.44
N LEU A 84 16.05 3.90 -10.79
CA LEU A 84 16.39 2.60 -10.20
C LEU A 84 16.85 1.61 -11.27
N PHE A 85 16.15 1.54 -12.40
CA PHE A 85 16.56 0.69 -13.53
C PHE A 85 17.95 1.08 -14.04
N GLU A 86 18.21 2.36 -14.29
CA GLU A 86 19.50 2.86 -14.77
C GLU A 86 20.61 2.62 -13.75
N TRP A 87 20.32 2.78 -12.46
CA TRP A 87 21.28 2.52 -11.39
C TRP A 87 21.68 1.05 -11.31
N ILE A 88 20.74 0.11 -11.44
CA ILE A 88 20.99 -1.33 -11.41
C ILE A 88 21.69 -1.80 -12.68
N THR A 89 21.18 -1.41 -13.84
CA THR A 89 21.59 -1.99 -15.12
C THR A 89 22.76 -1.26 -15.79
N LYS A 90 23.05 -0.03 -15.35
CA LYS A 90 23.97 0.91 -16.01
C LYS A 90 23.59 1.19 -17.47
N THR A 91 22.30 1.07 -17.79
CA THR A 91 21.76 1.26 -19.14
C THR A 91 20.63 2.28 -19.06
N LYS A 92 20.56 3.17 -20.03
CA LYS A 92 19.49 4.20 -20.08
C LYS A 92 18.12 3.54 -20.20
N ALA A 93 17.19 3.96 -19.35
CA ALA A 93 15.83 3.45 -19.35
C ALA A 93 15.07 3.95 -20.58
N LYS A 94 14.31 3.06 -21.22
CA LYS A 94 13.30 3.46 -22.21
C LYS A 94 12.07 3.94 -21.47
N LYS A 95 11.53 5.08 -21.85
CA LYS A 95 10.24 5.55 -21.33
C LYS A 95 9.14 4.61 -21.81
N ILE A 96 8.42 4.03 -20.89
CA ILE A 96 7.24 3.20 -21.13
C ILE A 96 6.12 3.72 -20.24
N GLU A 97 4.89 3.50 -20.62
CA GLU A 97 3.75 3.75 -19.76
C GLU A 97 3.77 2.74 -18.62
N LEU A 98 3.82 3.23 -17.38
CA LEU A 98 3.76 2.40 -16.19
C LEU A 98 2.32 2.32 -15.74
N LYS A 99 1.75 1.13 -15.73
CA LYS A 99 0.40 0.88 -15.21
C LYS A 99 0.43 0.72 -13.71
N ASN A 100 -0.59 1.25 -13.04
CA ASN A 100 -0.80 0.99 -11.62
C ASN A 100 -1.03 -0.52 -11.39
N LEU A 101 -0.56 -1.02 -10.27
CA LEU A 101 -0.85 -2.38 -9.86
C LEU A 101 -2.34 -2.49 -9.51
N PRO A 102 -2.96 -3.68 -9.71
CA PRO A 102 -4.34 -3.90 -9.30
C PRO A 102 -4.56 -3.51 -7.83
N PHE A 103 -5.68 -2.85 -7.57
CA PHE A 103 -6.11 -2.40 -6.25
C PHE A 103 -5.22 -1.35 -5.56
N ARG A 104 -4.27 -0.73 -6.29
CA ARG A 104 -3.45 0.39 -5.82
C ARG A 104 -3.80 1.64 -6.61
N PHE A 105 -4.72 2.41 -6.10
CA PHE A 105 -5.28 3.60 -6.74
C PHE A 105 -5.66 3.32 -8.21
N GLN A 106 -6.27 2.16 -8.42
CA GLN A 106 -6.61 1.65 -9.73
C GLN A 106 -7.88 2.35 -10.24
N GLU A 107 -7.77 3.03 -11.35
CA GLU A 107 -8.93 3.55 -12.06
C GLU A 107 -9.71 2.39 -12.68
N ILE A 108 -10.92 2.14 -12.18
CA ILE A 108 -11.86 1.16 -12.72
C ILE A 108 -12.70 1.81 -13.82
N SER A 109 -13.07 3.08 -13.62
CA SER A 109 -13.74 3.94 -14.59
C SER A 109 -13.41 5.40 -14.27
N ASP A 110 -13.92 6.33 -15.08
CA ASP A 110 -13.84 7.78 -14.85
C ASP A 110 -14.44 8.24 -13.50
N LYS A 111 -15.25 7.40 -12.86
CA LYS A 111 -15.95 7.68 -11.59
C LYS A 111 -15.55 6.79 -10.42
N ILE A 112 -14.76 5.75 -10.65
CA ILE A 112 -14.47 4.73 -9.62
C ILE A 112 -12.98 4.47 -9.57
N ILE A 113 -12.43 4.69 -8.37
CA ILE A 113 -11.05 4.28 -8.04
C ILE A 113 -11.09 3.19 -6.98
N ASN A 114 -10.33 2.13 -7.20
CA ASN A 114 -10.15 1.05 -6.25
C ASN A 114 -8.75 1.13 -5.64
N ASP A 115 -8.70 1.36 -4.33
CA ASP A 115 -7.45 1.39 -3.55
C ASP A 115 -7.50 0.42 -2.35
N SER A 116 -8.13 -0.72 -2.54
CA SER A 116 -8.30 -1.72 -1.47
C SER A 116 -6.99 -2.35 -0.95
N LYS A 117 -5.86 -2.02 -1.57
CA LYS A 117 -4.49 -2.31 -1.07
C LYS A 117 -3.98 -1.29 -0.06
N SER A 118 -4.65 -0.19 0.19
CA SER A 118 -4.38 0.70 1.32
C SER A 118 -4.84 0.02 2.61
N THR A 119 -3.88 -0.51 3.38
CA THR A 119 -4.13 -1.35 4.57
C THR A 119 -3.83 -0.65 5.88
N ASN A 120 -3.53 0.65 5.85
CA ASN A 120 -3.31 1.50 7.01
C ASN A 120 -3.76 2.94 6.71
N PHE A 121 -3.92 3.76 7.76
CA PHE A 121 -4.42 5.13 7.59
C PHE A 121 -3.47 6.06 6.84
N HIS A 122 -2.17 5.82 6.91
CA HIS A 122 -1.20 6.62 6.14
C HIS A 122 -1.43 6.43 4.62
N SER A 123 -1.52 5.18 4.16
CA SER A 123 -1.80 4.90 2.74
C SER A 123 -3.18 5.39 2.32
N LEU A 124 -4.20 5.27 3.18
CA LEU A 124 -5.52 5.84 2.92
C LEU A 124 -5.46 7.36 2.79
N SER A 125 -4.79 8.06 3.69
CA SER A 125 -4.64 9.53 3.63
C SER A 125 -3.94 9.98 2.35
N TYR A 126 -2.92 9.24 1.91
CA TYR A 126 -2.26 9.50 0.63
C TYR A 126 -3.24 9.32 -0.55
N ALA A 127 -4.01 8.22 -0.57
CA ALA A 127 -5.01 7.97 -1.60
C ALA A 127 -6.08 9.07 -1.65
N LEU A 128 -6.57 9.53 -0.49
CA LEU A 128 -7.51 10.64 -0.41
C LEU A 128 -6.94 11.94 -0.97
N THR A 129 -5.66 12.20 -0.71
CA THR A 129 -4.97 13.36 -1.30
C THR A 129 -4.93 13.30 -2.83
N GLN A 130 -4.76 12.11 -3.43
CA GLN A 130 -4.81 11.93 -4.87
C GLN A 130 -6.26 12.01 -5.40
N ALA A 131 -7.22 11.38 -4.72
CA ALA A 131 -8.64 11.44 -5.08
C ALA A 131 -9.17 12.88 -5.09
N LYS A 132 -8.76 13.71 -4.12
CA LYS A 132 -9.12 15.14 -4.08
C LYS A 132 -8.64 15.91 -5.31
N LYS A 133 -7.49 15.54 -5.91
CA LYS A 133 -6.99 16.17 -7.14
C LYS A 133 -7.84 15.81 -8.37
N ILE A 134 -8.47 14.64 -8.37
CA ILE A 134 -9.28 14.14 -9.49
C ILE A 134 -10.74 14.58 -9.34
N PHE A 135 -11.31 14.39 -8.16
CA PHE A 135 -12.75 14.57 -7.90
C PHE A 135 -13.09 15.82 -7.09
N SER A 136 -12.09 16.67 -6.75
CA SER A 136 -12.24 17.78 -5.80
C SER A 136 -12.72 17.27 -4.43
N SER A 137 -13.90 17.67 -3.95
CA SER A 137 -14.50 17.12 -2.72
C SER A 137 -15.85 16.44 -2.98
N GLU A 138 -16.16 16.16 -4.24
CA GLU A 138 -17.44 15.60 -4.67
C GLU A 138 -17.36 14.08 -4.87
N TYR A 139 -16.84 13.36 -3.86
CA TYR A 139 -16.74 11.91 -3.93
C TYR A 139 -17.09 11.23 -2.62
N ILE A 140 -17.48 9.99 -2.71
CA ILE A 140 -17.81 9.13 -1.57
C ILE A 140 -16.64 8.19 -1.33
N LEU A 141 -16.17 8.15 -0.07
CA LEU A 141 -15.25 7.12 0.37
C LEU A 141 -16.05 5.91 0.87
N ILE A 142 -15.82 4.75 0.27
CA ILE A 142 -16.31 3.47 0.79
C ILE A 142 -15.13 2.75 1.43
N THR A 143 -15.21 2.42 2.71
CA THR A 143 -14.12 1.81 3.47
C THR A 143 -14.56 0.63 4.31
N CYS A 144 -13.67 -0.34 4.43
CA CYS A 144 -13.82 -1.53 5.27
C CYS A 144 -12.45 -2.06 5.69
N GLY A 145 -12.43 -3.15 6.43
CA GLY A 145 -11.19 -3.85 6.83
C GLY A 145 -11.00 -3.87 8.34
N ASP A 146 -9.85 -4.35 8.78
CA ASP A 146 -9.48 -4.40 10.19
C ASP A 146 -8.57 -3.20 10.51
N PRO A 147 -8.98 -2.29 11.39
CA PRO A 147 -8.16 -1.14 11.78
C PRO A 147 -6.96 -1.54 12.64
N LYS A 148 -6.85 -2.81 13.06
CA LYS A 148 -5.71 -3.34 13.84
C LYS A 148 -5.43 -2.48 15.08
N LYS A 149 -4.17 -2.04 15.26
CA LYS A 149 -3.77 -1.14 16.34
C LYS A 149 -4.24 0.31 16.15
N GLU A 150 -4.55 0.69 14.93
CA GLU A 150 -5.05 2.04 14.61
C GLU A 150 -6.45 2.28 15.18
N LYS A 151 -7.17 1.24 15.65
CA LYS A 151 -8.49 1.34 16.29
C LYS A 151 -8.56 2.26 17.52
N TYR A 152 -7.41 2.65 18.05
CA TYR A 152 -7.31 3.59 19.18
C TYR A 152 -6.94 5.02 18.75
N ARG A 153 -6.75 5.27 17.46
CA ARG A 153 -6.46 6.60 16.91
C ARG A 153 -7.73 7.30 16.47
N GLU A 154 -7.85 8.57 16.78
CA GLU A 154 -8.86 9.44 16.20
C GLU A 154 -8.30 10.07 14.92
N ILE A 155 -9.01 9.92 13.81
CA ILE A 155 -8.56 10.33 12.50
C ILE A 155 -9.66 11.13 11.80
N TYR A 156 -9.28 12.30 11.31
CA TYR A 156 -10.09 13.07 10.39
C TYR A 156 -9.65 12.77 8.95
N LEU A 157 -10.58 12.35 8.11
CA LEU A 157 -10.34 12.06 6.70
C LEU A 157 -10.75 13.27 5.86
N GLU A 158 -9.75 14.00 5.34
CA GLU A 158 -9.99 15.17 4.52
C GLU A 158 -10.34 14.78 3.08
N GLY A 159 -11.37 15.38 2.53
CA GLY A 159 -11.71 15.30 1.11
C GLY A 159 -13.08 14.70 0.80
N PRO A 160 -13.47 13.54 1.30
CA PRO A 160 -14.73 12.92 0.91
C PRO A 160 -15.96 13.69 1.40
N GLU A 161 -16.94 13.84 0.52
CA GLU A 161 -18.26 14.40 0.87
C GLU A 161 -19.01 13.50 1.84
N LYS A 162 -18.97 12.16 1.60
CA LYS A 162 -19.58 11.15 2.45
C LYS A 162 -18.60 10.01 2.70
N ILE A 163 -18.71 9.38 3.86
CA ILE A 163 -17.90 8.21 4.24
C ILE A 163 -18.84 7.06 4.58
N PHE A 164 -18.78 6.01 3.77
CA PHE A 164 -19.56 4.79 3.97
C PHE A 164 -18.65 3.69 4.50
N ILE A 165 -19.06 3.11 5.62
CA ILE A 165 -18.27 2.12 6.36
C ILE A 165 -19.07 0.81 6.38
N PHE A 166 -18.44 -0.31 6.05
CA PHE A 166 -19.10 -1.61 6.11
C PHE A 166 -18.14 -2.71 6.57
N GLY A 167 -18.70 -3.93 6.73
CA GLY A 167 -17.92 -5.11 7.05
C GLY A 167 -17.75 -5.38 8.55
N LYS A 168 -17.00 -6.43 8.86
CA LYS A 168 -16.90 -7.00 10.21
C LYS A 168 -16.45 -6.01 11.29
N HIS A 169 -15.55 -5.11 10.96
CA HIS A 169 -14.95 -4.13 11.88
C HIS A 169 -15.50 -2.71 11.68
N SER A 170 -16.70 -2.58 11.10
CA SER A 170 -17.30 -1.27 10.82
C SER A 170 -17.46 -0.40 12.06
N ASN A 171 -17.80 -0.98 13.20
CA ASN A 171 -17.96 -0.24 14.46
C ASN A 171 -16.62 0.29 14.99
N GLU A 172 -15.52 -0.47 14.85
CA GLU A 172 -14.18 -0.04 15.24
C GLU A 172 -13.71 1.09 14.33
N ILE A 173 -13.87 0.93 13.01
CA ILE A 173 -13.52 1.97 12.02
C ILE A 173 -14.33 3.25 12.29
N ASN A 174 -15.63 3.12 12.56
CA ASN A 174 -16.48 4.27 12.86
C ASN A 174 -16.04 5.04 14.10
N LYS A 175 -15.48 4.38 15.10
CA LYS A 175 -14.91 5.03 16.29
C LYS A 175 -13.60 5.78 15.97
N CYS A 176 -12.79 5.24 15.07
CA CYS A 176 -11.53 5.87 14.65
C CYS A 176 -11.76 7.14 13.81
N ILE A 177 -12.74 7.12 12.93
CA ILE A 177 -13.02 8.25 12.03
C ILE A 177 -13.90 9.26 12.77
N ILE A 178 -13.39 10.49 12.97
CA ILE A 178 -14.10 11.56 13.69
C ILE A 178 -14.97 12.45 12.79
N ASN A 179 -14.96 12.22 11.47
CA ASN A 179 -15.86 12.92 10.55
C ASN A 179 -17.33 12.73 10.93
N THR A 180 -18.14 13.76 10.73
CA THR A 180 -19.60 13.73 11.01
C THR A 180 -20.42 13.19 9.84
N ASN A 181 -19.90 13.27 8.61
CA ASN A 181 -20.52 12.84 7.35
C ASN A 181 -20.30 11.34 7.06
N LYS A 182 -20.36 10.49 8.09
CA LYS A 182 -20.13 9.04 7.98
C LYS A 182 -21.37 8.23 8.31
N GLN A 183 -21.50 7.07 7.67
CA GLN A 183 -22.60 6.13 7.86
C GLN A 183 -22.10 4.69 7.79
N ILE A 184 -22.68 3.83 8.65
CA ILE A 184 -22.40 2.39 8.66
C ILE A 184 -23.49 1.66 7.86
N PHE A 185 -23.06 0.73 7.01
CA PHE A 185 -23.88 -0.18 6.23
C PHE A 185 -23.59 -1.63 6.62
N LYS A 186 -24.52 -2.53 6.39
CA LYS A 186 -24.35 -3.96 6.67
C LYS A 186 -23.47 -4.63 5.59
N SER A 187 -23.66 -4.24 4.35
CA SER A 187 -22.96 -4.81 3.20
C SER A 187 -22.62 -3.76 2.15
N LEU A 188 -21.84 -4.14 1.16
CA LEU A 188 -21.51 -3.30 0.01
C LEU A 188 -22.75 -3.13 -0.89
N GLU A 189 -23.60 -4.14 -0.98
CA GLU A 189 -24.85 -4.11 -1.71
C GLU A 189 -25.78 -3.03 -1.15
N ASP A 190 -25.96 -2.96 0.18
CA ASP A 190 -26.76 -1.92 0.84
C ASP A 190 -26.25 -0.51 0.50
N ILE A 191 -24.95 -0.34 0.33
CA ILE A 191 -24.35 0.94 -0.09
C ILE A 191 -24.81 1.29 -1.51
N PHE A 192 -24.70 0.36 -2.45
CA PHE A 192 -25.10 0.59 -3.84
C PHE A 192 -26.60 0.88 -3.95
N ASP A 193 -27.43 0.14 -3.23
CA ASP A 193 -28.88 0.38 -3.19
C ASP A 193 -29.20 1.80 -2.69
N SER A 194 -28.47 2.28 -1.66
CA SER A 194 -28.64 3.64 -1.15
C SER A 194 -28.26 4.72 -2.17
N LEU A 195 -27.20 4.48 -2.95
CA LEU A 195 -26.74 5.41 -3.99
C LEU A 195 -27.70 5.47 -5.20
N GLU A 196 -28.39 4.39 -5.52
CA GLU A 196 -29.42 4.37 -6.57
C GLU A 196 -30.67 5.15 -6.18
N ILE A 197 -31.04 5.11 -4.90
CA ILE A 197 -32.21 5.86 -4.38
C ILE A 197 -31.94 7.37 -4.41
N GLU A 198 -30.73 7.82 -4.12
CA GLU A 198 -30.37 9.26 -4.15
C GLU A 198 -30.37 9.85 -5.59
N LYS A 199 -30.38 9.04 -6.63
CA LYS A 199 -30.43 9.48 -8.04
C LYS A 199 -31.83 9.62 -8.60
N LYS A 200 -32.87 9.24 -7.85
CA LYS A 200 -34.30 9.37 -8.23
C LYS A 200 -34.91 10.59 -7.53
#